data_e976f6e34b5271d441c096fc5ce53fe6
#
_entry.id   e976f6e34b5271d441c096fc5ce53fe6
#
_cell.length_a   1.000
_cell.length_b   1.000
_cell.length_c   1.000
_cell.angle_alpha   90.00
_cell.angle_beta   90.00
_cell.angle_gamma   90.00
#
_symmetry.space_group_name_H-M   'P 1'
#
loop_
_entity.id
_entity.type
_entity.pdbx_description
1 polymer ?
#
loop_
_entity_poly.entity_id
_entity_poly.type
_entity_poly.pdbx_seq_one_letter_code
_entity_poly.pdbx_strand_id
1 'polypeptide(L)'
;MTDPTRQENTKITGIDPSLHRIQQRIAAELARIDWALPGSITPRMMRCGKRRCRCKNEPPELHGPYIQWTRTVDGKTVTKLLTAEQLDSYQPWLDNASRLRRLVHELENLTVRNVENAEGWGS
;
A
#
# COMPACT_ATOMS: atom_id res chain seq x y z
N MET A 1 10.70 31.13 -8.91
CA MET A 1 11.89 30.68 -8.18
C MET A 1 12.15 29.20 -8.50
N THR A 2 13.33 28.87 -8.91
CA THR A 2 13.65 27.51 -9.35
C THR A 2 13.95 26.61 -8.14
N ASP A 3 13.25 25.50 -8.05
CA ASP A 3 13.50 24.49 -7.02
C ASP A 3 14.87 23.85 -7.27
N PRO A 4 15.78 23.86 -6.28
CA PRO A 4 17.09 23.21 -6.44
C PRO A 4 16.99 21.74 -6.83
N THR A 5 16.01 21.03 -6.30
CA THR A 5 15.77 19.62 -6.63
C THR A 5 15.43 19.47 -8.11
N ARG A 6 14.65 20.38 -8.63
CA ARG A 6 14.28 20.38 -10.06
C ARG A 6 15.49 20.60 -10.94
N GLN A 7 16.41 21.47 -10.54
CA GLN A 7 17.64 21.70 -11.28
C GLN A 7 18.55 20.48 -11.31
N GLU A 8 18.63 19.77 -10.19
CA GLU A 8 19.40 18.53 -10.13
C GLU A 8 18.83 17.49 -11.07
N ASN A 9 17.49 17.37 -11.14
CA ASN A 9 16.82 16.44 -12.04
C ASN A 9 17.08 16.77 -13.50
N THR A 10 17.21 18.06 -13.84
CA THR A 10 17.48 18.47 -15.23
C THR A 10 18.90 18.15 -15.66
N LYS A 11 19.81 17.86 -14.74
CA LYS A 11 21.19 17.43 -15.07
C LYS A 11 21.23 15.99 -15.57
N ILE A 12 20.19 15.21 -15.33
CA ILE A 12 20.09 13.87 -15.87
C ILE A 12 19.75 13.97 -17.35
N THR A 13 20.77 13.79 -18.17
CA THR A 13 20.60 13.81 -19.62
C THR A 13 20.23 12.41 -20.11
N GLY A 14 19.52 12.34 -21.21
CA GLY A 14 19.22 11.07 -21.83
C GLY A 14 17.98 10.36 -21.31
N ILE A 15 17.09 11.09 -20.63
CA ILE A 15 15.80 10.52 -20.26
C ILE A 15 14.95 10.31 -21.51
N ASP A 16 14.54 9.05 -21.72
CA ASP A 16 13.66 8.71 -22.82
C ASP A 16 12.33 9.46 -22.65
N PRO A 17 11.85 10.17 -23.67
CA PRO A 17 10.57 10.88 -23.57
C PRO A 17 9.40 9.97 -23.17
N SER A 18 9.41 8.71 -23.56
CA SER A 18 8.36 7.77 -23.18
C SER A 18 8.40 7.47 -21.67
N LEU A 19 9.59 7.33 -21.10
CA LEU A 19 9.76 7.12 -19.65
C LEU A 19 9.36 8.38 -18.88
N HIS A 20 9.67 9.55 -19.44
CA HIS A 20 9.29 10.82 -18.83
C HIS A 20 7.76 10.96 -18.74
N ARG A 21 7.03 10.55 -19.76
CA ARG A 21 5.55 10.58 -19.74
C ARG A 21 4.99 9.65 -18.68
N ILE A 22 5.58 8.47 -18.52
CA ILE A 22 5.18 7.52 -17.48
C ILE A 22 5.42 8.12 -16.09
N GLN A 23 6.58 8.77 -15.90
CA GLN A 23 6.89 9.44 -14.66
C GLN A 23 5.87 10.54 -14.33
N GLN A 24 5.49 11.33 -15.32
CA GLN A 24 4.48 12.38 -15.13
C GLN A 24 3.13 11.80 -14.75
N ARG A 25 2.74 10.67 -15.35
CA ARG A 25 1.49 9.98 -14.98
C ARG A 25 1.55 9.51 -13.52
N ILE A 26 2.65 8.90 -13.12
CA ILE A 26 2.83 8.42 -11.74
C ILE A 26 2.75 9.60 -10.76
N ALA A 27 3.44 10.70 -11.06
CA ALA A 27 3.43 11.89 -10.22
C ALA A 27 2.01 12.46 -10.07
N ALA A 28 1.25 12.48 -11.16
CA ALA A 28 -0.13 12.97 -11.13
C ALA A 28 -1.03 12.07 -10.29
N GLU A 29 -0.85 10.75 -10.37
CA GLU A 29 -1.61 9.81 -9.56
C GLU A 29 -1.25 9.91 -8.09
N LEU A 30 0.04 10.10 -7.77
CA LEU A 30 0.49 10.32 -6.39
C LEU A 30 -0.15 11.56 -5.78
N ALA A 31 -0.29 12.61 -6.57
CA ALA A 31 -0.89 13.87 -6.12
C ALA A 31 -2.37 13.74 -5.76
N ARG A 32 -3.04 12.69 -6.23
CA ARG A 32 -4.46 12.44 -5.94
C ARG A 32 -4.68 11.67 -4.64
N ILE A 33 -3.63 11.14 -4.05
CA ILE A 33 -3.74 10.42 -2.79
C ILE A 33 -3.76 11.44 -1.66
N ASP A 34 -4.87 11.48 -0.93
CA ASP A 34 -5.02 12.39 0.22
C ASP A 34 -4.58 11.71 1.51
N TRP A 35 -5.25 10.63 1.89
CA TRP A 35 -4.94 9.86 3.10
C TRP A 35 -4.66 8.42 2.73
N ALA A 36 -3.71 7.80 3.42
CA ALA A 36 -3.32 6.42 3.17
C ALA A 36 -3.19 5.69 4.50
N LEU A 37 -4.07 4.74 4.75
CA LEU A 37 -4.04 3.93 5.95
C LEU A 37 -3.31 2.63 5.65
N PRO A 38 -2.14 2.39 6.28
CA PRO A 38 -1.39 1.17 6.03
C PRO A 38 -2.04 -0.04 6.71
N GLY A 39 -1.66 -1.22 6.26
CA GLY A 39 -2.11 -2.46 6.85
C GLY A 39 -2.95 -3.29 5.90
N SER A 40 -3.38 -4.42 6.39
CA SER A 40 -4.20 -5.36 5.63
C SER A 40 -5.44 -5.76 6.40
N ILE A 41 -6.49 -6.10 5.65
CA ILE A 41 -7.75 -6.55 6.22
C ILE A 41 -7.87 -8.05 5.95
N THR A 42 -8.18 -8.80 6.99
CA THR A 42 -8.38 -10.24 6.90
C THR A 42 -9.65 -10.61 7.65
N PRO A 43 -10.58 -11.32 7.02
CA PRO A 43 -11.71 -11.88 7.75
C PRO A 43 -11.23 -13.04 8.64
N ARG A 44 -11.76 -13.12 9.84
CA ARG A 44 -11.34 -14.14 10.78
C ARG A 44 -12.52 -14.75 11.51
N MET A 45 -12.56 -16.08 11.54
CA MET A 45 -13.50 -16.83 12.37
C MET A 45 -12.79 -17.20 13.67
N MET A 46 -13.46 -17.03 14.79
CA MET A 46 -12.85 -17.21 16.10
C MET A 46 -13.77 -17.95 17.08
N ARG A 47 -13.13 -18.64 18.02
CA ARG A 47 -13.82 -19.17 19.19
C ARG A 47 -13.86 -18.07 20.25
N CYS A 48 -14.92 -18.05 21.02
CA CYS A 48 -15.06 -17.10 22.13
C CYS A 48 -14.56 -17.71 23.46
N GLY A 49 -14.49 -16.91 24.51
CA GLY A 49 -14.08 -17.37 25.82
C GLY A 49 -15.18 -18.08 26.59
N LYS A 50 -16.41 -18.11 26.09
CA LYS A 50 -17.53 -18.74 26.78
C LYS A 50 -17.49 -20.25 26.66
N ARG A 51 -17.50 -20.95 27.81
CA ARG A 51 -17.33 -22.38 27.89
C ARG A 51 -18.41 -23.19 27.14
N ARG A 52 -19.65 -22.72 27.14
CA ARG A 52 -20.78 -23.42 26.53
C ARG A 52 -21.21 -22.89 25.18
N CYS A 53 -20.35 -22.14 24.54
CA CYS A 53 -20.65 -21.58 23.23
C CYS A 53 -20.56 -22.65 22.14
N ARG A 54 -21.37 -22.50 21.08
CA ARG A 54 -21.39 -23.38 19.90
C ARG A 54 -20.02 -23.52 19.24
N CYS A 55 -19.16 -22.49 19.37
CA CYS A 55 -17.84 -22.53 18.79
C CYS A 55 -16.95 -23.61 19.40
N LYS A 56 -17.36 -24.21 20.53
CA LYS A 56 -16.66 -25.32 21.17
C LYS A 56 -17.17 -26.67 20.71
N ASN A 57 -18.21 -26.72 19.87
CA ASN A 57 -18.79 -27.95 19.36
C ASN A 57 -17.84 -28.66 18.37
N GLU A 58 -18.14 -29.93 18.08
CA GLU A 58 -17.44 -30.73 17.07
C GLU A 58 -18.45 -31.15 15.98
N PRO A 59 -18.37 -30.57 14.76
CA PRO A 59 -17.45 -29.51 14.33
C PRO A 59 -17.80 -28.16 14.98
N PRO A 60 -16.80 -27.27 15.17
CA PRO A 60 -17.04 -26.01 15.84
C PRO A 60 -17.85 -25.04 14.97
N GLU A 61 -18.77 -24.32 15.62
CA GLU A 61 -19.49 -23.23 15.00
C GLU A 61 -18.81 -21.93 15.43
N LEU A 62 -17.84 -21.49 14.67
CA LEU A 62 -17.04 -20.33 15.01
C LEU A 62 -17.82 -19.02 14.88
N HIS A 63 -17.39 -18.03 15.66
CA HIS A 63 -17.93 -16.67 15.56
C HIS A 63 -17.26 -15.91 14.43
N GLY A 64 -18.00 -15.01 13.83
CA GLY A 64 -17.48 -14.15 12.79
C GLY A 64 -18.33 -14.16 11.53
N PRO A 65 -17.72 -13.71 10.41
CA PRO A 65 -16.34 -13.28 10.34
C PRO A 65 -16.11 -11.96 11.06
N TYR A 66 -15.02 -11.89 11.78
CA TYR A 66 -14.52 -10.63 12.32
C TYR A 66 -13.60 -9.99 11.29
N ILE A 67 -13.59 -8.66 11.25
CA ILE A 67 -12.74 -7.89 10.36
C ILE A 67 -11.46 -7.56 11.13
N GLN A 68 -10.36 -8.19 10.74
CA GLN A 68 -9.08 -7.99 11.39
C GLN A 68 -8.21 -7.06 10.57
N TRP A 69 -7.84 -5.93 11.17
CA TRP A 69 -6.88 -5.01 10.58
C TRP A 69 -5.52 -5.22 11.24
N THR A 70 -4.53 -5.50 10.41
CA THR A 70 -3.17 -5.81 10.86
C THR A 70 -2.19 -4.86 10.22
N ARG A 71 -1.29 -4.30 11.04
CA ARG A 71 -0.22 -3.43 10.58
C ARG A 71 1.07 -3.72 11.34
N THR A 72 2.17 -3.24 10.79
CA THR A 72 3.49 -3.37 11.43
C THR A 72 3.88 -2.04 12.06
N VAL A 73 4.22 -2.06 13.35
CA VAL A 73 4.67 -0.89 14.09
C VAL A 73 6.00 -1.25 14.75
N ASP A 74 7.07 -0.57 14.36
CA ASP A 74 8.42 -0.81 14.91
C ASP A 74 8.83 -2.30 14.84
N GLY A 75 8.54 -2.93 13.70
CA GLY A 75 8.86 -4.34 13.47
C GLY A 75 7.90 -5.33 14.11
N LYS A 76 6.89 -4.85 14.81
CA LYS A 76 5.92 -5.71 15.49
C LYS A 76 4.57 -5.66 14.79
N THR A 77 3.90 -6.79 14.75
CA THR A 77 2.55 -6.89 14.20
C THR A 77 1.53 -6.43 15.24
N VAL A 78 0.71 -5.46 14.85
CA VAL A 78 -0.36 -4.93 15.69
C VAL A 78 -1.68 -5.23 14.98
N THR A 79 -2.61 -5.83 15.71
CA THR A 79 -3.90 -6.25 15.18
C THR A 79 -5.03 -5.58 15.93
N LYS A 80 -6.04 -5.14 15.20
CA LYS A 80 -7.25 -4.56 15.76
C LYS A 80 -8.47 -5.08 15.00
N LEU A 81 -9.51 -5.42 15.74
CA LEU A 81 -10.77 -5.79 15.12
C LEU A 81 -11.56 -4.52 14.79
N LEU A 82 -12.11 -4.48 13.60
CA LEU A 82 -12.93 -3.36 13.13
C LEU A 82 -14.38 -3.78 13.02
N THR A 83 -15.28 -2.82 13.26
CA THR A 83 -16.68 -2.99 12.91
C THR A 83 -16.84 -2.84 11.40
N ALA A 84 -17.97 -3.30 10.87
CA ALA A 84 -18.28 -3.12 9.44
C ALA A 84 -18.35 -1.63 9.09
N GLU A 85 -18.88 -0.81 9.98
CA GLU A 85 -18.96 0.65 9.77
C GLU A 85 -17.58 1.28 9.70
N GLN A 86 -16.68 0.84 10.58
CA GLN A 86 -15.29 1.33 10.56
C GLN A 86 -14.60 0.93 9.26
N LEU A 87 -14.77 -0.31 8.82
CA LEU A 87 -14.19 -0.74 7.55
C LEU A 87 -14.73 0.09 6.40
N ASP A 88 -16.03 0.32 6.33
CA ASP A 88 -16.62 1.13 5.28
C ASP A 88 -16.04 2.55 5.27
N SER A 89 -15.83 3.12 6.45
CA SER A 89 -15.27 4.47 6.58
C SER A 89 -13.82 4.55 6.12
N TYR A 90 -13.02 3.53 6.41
CA TYR A 90 -11.57 3.57 6.16
C TYR A 90 -11.13 2.83 4.91
N GLN A 91 -12.03 2.09 4.26
CA GLN A 91 -11.69 1.34 3.04
C GLN A 91 -11.04 2.23 1.96
N PRO A 92 -11.54 3.45 1.69
CA PRO A 92 -10.88 4.31 0.70
C PRO A 92 -9.43 4.62 1.05
N TRP A 93 -9.12 4.78 2.33
CA TRP A 93 -7.76 5.06 2.79
C TRP A 93 -6.85 3.84 2.71
N LEU A 94 -7.41 2.65 2.95
CA LEU A 94 -6.69 1.40 2.78
C LEU A 94 -6.37 1.18 1.29
N ASP A 95 -7.32 1.47 0.42
CA ASP A 95 -7.12 1.39 -1.03
C ASP A 95 -6.05 2.38 -1.49
N ASN A 96 -6.06 3.59 -0.92
CA ASN A 96 -5.05 4.60 -1.20
C ASN A 96 -3.65 4.13 -0.78
N ALA A 97 -3.53 3.48 0.36
CA ALA A 97 -2.24 2.96 0.82
C ALA A 97 -1.70 1.89 -0.13
N SER A 98 -2.57 1.00 -0.61
CA SER A 98 -2.19 0.00 -1.62
C SER A 98 -1.73 0.66 -2.92
N ARG A 99 -2.48 1.66 -3.37
CA ARG A 99 -2.15 2.42 -4.58
C ARG A 99 -0.84 3.15 -4.42
N LEU A 100 -0.63 3.78 -3.26
CA LEU A 100 0.62 4.49 -2.96
C LEU A 100 1.82 3.56 -3.06
N ARG A 101 1.76 2.39 -2.45
CA ARG A 101 2.86 1.41 -2.51
C ARG A 101 3.14 0.98 -3.95
N ARG A 102 2.10 0.73 -4.72
CA ARG A 102 2.25 0.35 -6.12
C ARG A 102 2.90 1.46 -6.94
N LEU A 103 2.46 2.70 -6.74
CA LEU A 103 3.00 3.86 -7.47
C LEU A 103 4.46 4.11 -7.11
N VAL A 104 4.81 3.99 -5.83
CA VAL A 104 6.21 4.13 -5.40
C VAL A 104 7.07 3.06 -6.06
N HIS A 105 6.60 1.83 -6.08
CA HIS A 105 7.32 0.72 -6.71
C HIS A 105 7.50 0.95 -8.21
N GLU A 106 6.44 1.40 -8.89
CA GLU A 106 6.52 1.73 -10.31
C GLU A 106 7.56 2.82 -10.58
N LEU A 107 7.54 3.86 -9.75
CA LEU A 107 8.49 4.98 -9.88
C LEU A 107 9.92 4.51 -9.68
N GLU A 108 10.16 3.71 -8.67
CA GLU A 108 11.50 3.16 -8.40
C GLU A 108 12.00 2.31 -9.57
N ASN A 109 11.17 1.41 -10.06
CA ASN A 109 11.52 0.54 -11.20
C ASN A 109 11.77 1.36 -12.46
N LEU A 110 10.96 2.38 -12.70
CA LEU A 110 11.11 3.26 -13.84
C LEU A 110 12.45 4.01 -13.77
N THR A 111 12.79 4.48 -12.58
CA THR A 111 14.03 5.22 -12.33
C THR A 111 15.26 4.32 -12.57
N VAL A 112 15.21 3.10 -12.04
CA VAL A 112 16.29 2.13 -12.27
C VAL A 112 16.46 1.84 -13.75
N ARG A 113 15.36 1.63 -14.46
CA ARG A 113 15.37 1.40 -15.90
C ARG A 113 16.02 2.55 -16.66
N ASN A 114 15.67 3.78 -16.27
CA ASN A 114 16.25 4.96 -16.90
C ASN A 114 17.75 5.04 -16.66
N VAL A 115 18.19 4.76 -15.44
CA VAL A 115 19.61 4.74 -15.08
C VAL A 115 20.35 3.66 -15.87
N GLU A 116 19.81 2.47 -15.92
CA GLU A 116 20.40 1.36 -16.66
C GLU A 116 20.53 1.70 -18.15
N ASN A 117 19.52 2.31 -18.73
CA ASN A 117 19.56 2.73 -20.14
C ASN A 117 20.62 3.81 -20.37
N ALA A 118 20.68 4.80 -19.46
CA ALA A 118 21.63 5.91 -19.58
C ALA A 118 23.09 5.44 -19.44
N GLU A 119 23.32 4.46 -18.58
CA GLU A 119 24.66 3.97 -18.29
C GLU A 119 25.07 2.77 -19.15
N GLY A 120 24.12 2.21 -19.90
CA GLY A 120 24.38 1.03 -20.70
C GLY A 120 24.54 -0.25 -19.86
N TRP A 121 23.93 -0.28 -18.68
CA TRP A 121 23.99 -1.45 -17.79
C TRP A 121 22.93 -2.50 -18.10
N GLY A 122 22.04 -2.22 -18.99
CA GLY A 122 20.96 -3.12 -19.32
C GLY A 122 21.45 -4.50 -19.76
N SER A 123 20.88 -5.54 -19.22
CA SER A 123 21.18 -6.91 -19.64
C SER A 123 20.22 -7.39 -20.72
#